data_19da6a618effb690249469484e808a7d
#
_entry.id   19da6a618effb690249469484e808a7d
#
_cell.length_a   1.000
_cell.length_b   1.000
_cell.length_c   1.000
_cell.angle_alpha   90.00
_cell.angle_beta   90.00
_cell.angle_gamma   90.00
#
_symmetry.space_group_name_H-M   'P 1'
#
loop_
_entity.id
_entity.type
_entity.pdbx_description
1 polymer ?
#
loop_
_entity_poly.entity_id
_entity_poly.type
_entity_poly.pdbx_seq_one_letter_code
_entity_poly.pdbx_strand_id
1 'polypeptide(L)'
;MPNSNGFGKAVSNEILKHTSPNSDYEKYKSEAHYIYQKEYTGDDTISVYLNFYAATYSTRFGYVKDESAWMSDAKIDLKLNDNSDYSVVKFTVPQDGSEYNKSIKEMFSNDVYAYYFGDNANNNDSISKELTIQAIKSLVKSNKDIDINKSIETLIKRIGNINLIDNDYNEYFNLLIDYDEYTVRYTFNKYKNGKLGEPEGKILQSAFSKIAEDEYVKASAN
;
A
#
# COMPACT_ATOMS: atom_id res chain seq x y z
N MET A 1 15.21 21.79 13.15
CA MET A 1 14.91 20.90 12.01
C MET A 1 13.42 20.97 11.74
N PRO A 2 12.98 21.10 10.47
CA PRO A 2 11.55 21.06 10.15
C PRO A 2 10.95 19.76 10.68
N ASN A 3 9.71 19.83 11.15
CA ASN A 3 9.01 18.72 11.77
C ASN A 3 8.84 17.58 10.74
N SER A 4 9.48 16.44 10.94
CA SER A 4 9.38 15.27 10.03
C SER A 4 7.92 14.83 9.78
N ASN A 5 7.03 15.08 10.76
CA ASN A 5 5.60 14.81 10.63
C ASN A 5 4.90 15.73 9.62
N GLY A 6 5.32 16.99 9.46
CA GLY A 6 4.73 17.92 8.50
C GLY A 6 4.99 17.51 7.05
N PHE A 7 6.20 17.06 6.74
CA PHE A 7 6.60 16.59 5.41
C PHE A 7 5.76 15.38 4.93
N GLY A 8 5.78 14.28 5.70
CA GLY A 8 5.03 13.07 5.34
C GLY A 8 3.52 13.35 5.21
N LYS A 9 2.98 14.18 6.11
CA LYS A 9 1.57 14.59 6.04
C LYS A 9 1.24 15.40 4.77
N ALA A 10 2.13 16.28 4.31
CA ALA A 10 1.93 17.04 3.08
C ALA A 10 1.90 16.10 1.86
N VAL A 11 2.82 15.12 1.79
CA VAL A 11 2.86 14.10 0.73
C VAL A 11 1.59 13.26 0.74
N SER A 12 1.23 12.67 1.89
CA SER A 12 0.03 11.82 2.02
C SER A 12 -1.25 12.56 1.69
N ASN A 13 -1.40 13.79 2.19
CA ASN A 13 -2.58 14.60 1.90
C ASN A 13 -2.71 14.91 0.41
N GLU A 14 -1.60 15.16 -0.28
CA GLU A 14 -1.64 15.44 -1.72
C GLU A 14 -2.08 14.20 -2.51
N ILE A 15 -1.49 13.04 -2.25
CA ILE A 15 -1.88 11.78 -2.88
C ILE A 15 -3.38 11.51 -2.66
N LEU A 16 -3.86 11.65 -1.41
CA LEU A 16 -5.26 11.40 -1.06
C LEU A 16 -6.27 12.40 -1.66
N LYS A 17 -5.85 13.60 -2.07
CA LYS A 17 -6.73 14.52 -2.81
C LYS A 17 -7.11 13.98 -4.18
N HIS A 18 -6.22 13.21 -4.81
CA HIS A 18 -6.45 12.62 -6.13
C HIS A 18 -7.16 11.26 -6.07
N THR A 19 -7.42 10.75 -4.85
CA THR A 19 -8.15 9.52 -4.60
C THR A 19 -9.61 9.85 -4.28
N SER A 20 -10.50 9.64 -5.24
CA SER A 20 -11.93 9.96 -5.10
C SER A 20 -12.77 8.69 -5.07
N PRO A 21 -13.73 8.57 -4.12
CA PRO A 21 -14.72 7.50 -4.16
C PRO A 21 -15.55 7.56 -5.43
N ASN A 22 -15.80 6.42 -6.05
CA ASN A 22 -16.67 6.26 -7.22
C ASN A 22 -18.12 5.87 -6.85
N SER A 23 -18.35 5.60 -5.56
CA SER A 23 -19.66 5.12 -5.07
C SER A 23 -19.84 5.39 -3.57
N ASP A 24 -21.10 5.42 -3.11
CA ASP A 24 -21.45 5.70 -1.70
C ASP A 24 -20.97 4.64 -0.70
N TYR A 25 -20.58 3.45 -1.15
CA TYR A 25 -20.05 2.41 -0.28
C TYR A 25 -18.54 2.45 -0.10
N GLU A 26 -17.82 3.26 -0.89
CA GLU A 26 -16.40 3.53 -0.74
C GLU A 26 -16.16 4.55 0.39
N LYS A 27 -16.26 4.07 1.64
CA LYS A 27 -16.29 4.94 2.83
C LYS A 27 -14.93 5.41 3.28
N TYR A 28 -13.89 4.68 2.95
CA TYR A 28 -12.56 4.91 3.47
C TYR A 28 -11.59 5.13 2.33
N LYS A 29 -10.53 5.86 2.59
CA LYS A 29 -9.40 5.98 1.69
C LYS A 29 -8.09 5.91 2.45
N SER A 30 -7.09 5.32 1.84
CA SER A 30 -5.74 5.22 2.39
C SER A 30 -4.72 5.27 1.27
N GLU A 31 -3.50 5.61 1.63
CA GLU A 31 -2.35 5.61 0.76
C GLU A 31 -1.12 5.05 1.49
N ALA A 32 -0.15 4.63 0.72
CA ALA A 32 1.23 4.42 1.12
C ALA A 32 2.15 4.87 0.00
N HIS A 33 3.36 5.30 0.35
CA HIS A 33 4.33 5.74 -0.64
C HIS A 33 5.75 5.34 -0.25
N TYR A 34 6.56 5.06 -1.27
CA TYR A 34 7.99 4.82 -1.16
C TYR A 34 8.74 5.98 -1.79
N ILE A 35 9.58 6.66 -1.02
CA ILE A 35 10.34 7.81 -1.51
C ILE A 35 11.65 7.29 -2.12
N TYR A 36 11.81 7.48 -3.41
CA TYR A 36 13.04 7.20 -4.12
C TYR A 36 14.15 8.16 -3.72
N GLN A 37 13.86 9.46 -3.78
CA GLN A 37 14.83 10.51 -3.53
C GLN A 37 14.17 11.82 -3.14
N LYS A 38 14.94 12.67 -2.44
CA LYS A 38 14.60 14.06 -2.14
C LYS A 38 15.71 14.95 -2.67
N GLU A 39 15.36 15.98 -3.43
CA GLU A 39 16.30 16.96 -3.96
C GLU A 39 15.92 18.36 -3.49
N TYR A 40 16.88 19.07 -2.89
CA TYR A 40 16.70 20.46 -2.52
C TYR A 40 16.93 21.31 -3.77
N THR A 41 15.88 21.98 -4.26
CA THR A 41 15.88 22.78 -5.49
C THR A 41 15.96 24.28 -5.22
N GLY A 42 16.00 24.68 -3.95
CA GLY A 42 16.11 26.05 -3.47
C GLY A 42 16.25 26.04 -1.94
N ASP A 43 16.32 27.23 -1.34
CA ASP A 43 16.51 27.38 0.10
C ASP A 43 15.34 26.82 0.92
N ASP A 44 14.12 26.85 0.37
CA ASP A 44 12.88 26.42 1.00
C ASP A 44 12.09 25.39 0.18
N THR A 45 12.65 24.89 -0.93
CA THR A 45 11.93 24.02 -1.88
C THR A 45 12.60 22.65 -1.98
N ILE A 46 11.78 21.59 -1.94
CA ILE A 46 12.20 20.19 -2.06
C ILE A 46 11.38 19.52 -3.15
N SER A 47 12.05 18.88 -4.11
CA SER A 47 11.44 17.90 -5.02
C SER A 47 11.54 16.51 -4.44
N VAL A 48 10.41 15.80 -4.36
CA VAL A 48 10.28 14.43 -3.84
C VAL A 48 9.88 13.52 -4.98
N TYR A 49 10.70 12.51 -5.22
CA TYR A 49 10.43 11.47 -6.23
C TYR A 49 9.99 10.22 -5.49
N LEU A 50 8.85 9.65 -5.86
CA LEU A 50 8.23 8.56 -5.12
C LEU A 50 7.40 7.65 -6.02
N ASN A 51 7.17 6.41 -5.54
CA ASN A 51 6.08 5.55 -5.97
C ASN A 51 5.01 5.53 -4.88
N PHE A 52 3.74 5.46 -5.27
CA PHE A 52 2.64 5.41 -4.32
C PHE A 52 1.55 4.43 -4.74
N TYR A 53 0.85 3.92 -3.75
CA TYR A 53 -0.42 3.23 -3.88
C TYR A 53 -1.47 4.00 -3.08
N ALA A 54 -2.59 4.32 -3.72
CA ALA A 54 -3.72 4.98 -3.08
C ALA A 54 -5.01 4.28 -3.48
N ALA A 55 -5.88 4.03 -2.53
CA ALA A 55 -7.11 3.30 -2.78
C ALA A 55 -8.28 3.81 -1.93
N THR A 56 -9.47 3.58 -2.46
CA THR A 56 -10.72 3.65 -1.70
C THR A 56 -11.11 2.24 -1.24
N TYR A 57 -11.72 2.15 -0.06
CA TYR A 57 -12.03 0.88 0.57
C TYR A 57 -13.48 0.82 1.04
N SER A 58 -14.03 -0.39 1.05
CA SER A 58 -15.31 -0.70 1.65
C SER A 58 -15.22 -1.87 2.64
N THR A 59 -16.27 -2.00 3.45
CA THR A 59 -16.50 -3.16 4.32
C THR A 59 -17.84 -3.84 4.01
N ARG A 60 -18.44 -3.54 2.85
CA ARG A 60 -19.82 -3.98 2.47
C ARG A 60 -19.99 -5.48 2.42
N PHE A 61 -18.92 -6.23 2.15
CA PHE A 61 -18.94 -7.69 2.08
C PHE A 61 -18.59 -8.37 3.42
N GLY A 62 -18.43 -7.58 4.49
CA GLY A 62 -18.02 -8.04 5.82
C GLY A 62 -16.50 -8.20 5.98
N TYR A 63 -15.73 -7.77 5.00
CA TYR A 63 -14.27 -7.68 5.04
C TYR A 63 -13.80 -6.41 4.34
N VAL A 64 -12.62 -5.94 4.69
CA VAL A 64 -11.98 -4.78 4.05
C VAL A 64 -11.54 -5.17 2.65
N LYS A 65 -11.93 -4.38 1.66
CA LYS A 65 -11.51 -4.55 0.26
C LYS A 65 -11.32 -3.18 -0.36
N ASP A 66 -10.27 -3.04 -1.18
CA ASP A 66 -10.15 -1.92 -2.09
C ASP A 66 -11.19 -2.04 -3.21
N GLU A 67 -11.83 -0.94 -3.52
CA GLU A 67 -12.86 -0.84 -4.58
C GLU A 67 -12.30 -0.11 -5.80
N SER A 68 -11.43 0.84 -5.57
CA SER A 68 -10.70 1.57 -6.61
C SER A 68 -9.29 1.84 -6.13
N ALA A 69 -8.30 1.49 -6.91
CA ALA A 69 -6.91 1.67 -6.57
C ALA A 69 -6.14 2.35 -7.70
N TRP A 70 -5.16 3.16 -7.32
CA TRP A 70 -4.25 3.82 -8.21
C TRP A 70 -2.82 3.68 -7.70
N MET A 71 -1.96 3.11 -8.52
CA MET A 71 -0.53 3.00 -8.27
C MET A 71 0.20 3.74 -9.38
N SER A 72 1.13 4.60 -9.01
CA SER A 72 1.92 5.37 -9.96
C SER A 72 3.20 5.91 -9.34
N ASP A 73 4.13 6.28 -10.18
CA ASP A 73 5.23 7.14 -9.81
C ASP A 73 4.78 8.61 -9.77
N ALA A 74 5.44 9.40 -8.95
CA ALA A 74 5.14 10.84 -8.87
C ALA A 74 6.37 11.67 -8.52
N LYS A 75 6.32 12.93 -8.92
CA LYS A 75 7.16 14.01 -8.41
C LYS A 75 6.28 15.01 -7.69
N ILE A 76 6.63 15.34 -6.44
CA ILE A 76 5.95 16.35 -5.63
C ILE A 76 6.95 17.44 -5.29
N ASP A 77 6.69 18.67 -5.75
CA ASP A 77 7.45 19.84 -5.34
C ASP A 77 6.78 20.45 -4.11
N LEU A 78 7.55 20.55 -3.02
CA LEU A 78 7.11 21.04 -1.73
C LEU A 78 7.86 22.32 -1.38
N LYS A 79 7.17 23.27 -0.75
CA LYS A 79 7.75 24.48 -0.18
C LYS A 79 7.62 24.47 1.34
N LEU A 80 8.72 24.76 2.04
CA LEU A 80 8.73 24.99 3.47
C LEU A 80 8.14 26.38 3.77
N ASN A 81 7.16 26.43 4.65
CA ASN A 81 6.50 27.65 5.08
C ASN A 81 7.16 28.22 6.35
N ASP A 82 6.88 29.46 6.70
CA ASP A 82 7.42 30.17 7.86
C ASP A 82 7.08 29.46 9.20
N ASN A 83 5.99 28.71 9.26
CA ASN A 83 5.61 27.90 10.44
C ASN A 83 6.27 26.52 10.49
N SER A 84 7.26 26.25 9.65
CA SER A 84 7.96 24.97 9.53
C SER A 84 7.09 23.78 9.02
N ASP A 85 5.94 24.06 8.41
CA ASP A 85 5.13 23.10 7.68
C ASP A 85 5.45 23.13 6.18
N TYR A 86 5.02 22.10 5.45
CA TYR A 86 5.19 22.00 4.00
C TYR A 86 3.86 22.22 3.27
N SER A 87 3.91 23.02 2.20
CA SER A 87 2.83 23.13 1.22
C SER A 87 3.25 22.53 -0.11
N VAL A 88 2.30 21.87 -0.78
CA VAL A 88 2.51 21.34 -2.13
C VAL A 88 2.45 22.48 -3.14
N VAL A 89 3.50 22.61 -3.92
CA VAL A 89 3.59 23.56 -5.03
C VAL A 89 3.11 22.91 -6.32
N LYS A 90 3.52 21.64 -6.55
CA LYS A 90 3.17 20.90 -7.75
C LYS A 90 3.15 19.39 -7.46
N PHE A 91 2.15 18.72 -8.04
CA PHE A 91 2.05 17.27 -8.11
C PHE A 91 2.07 16.85 -9.58
N THR A 92 2.96 15.94 -9.92
CA THR A 92 3.15 15.49 -11.31
C THR A 92 3.22 13.97 -11.32
N VAL A 93 2.46 13.36 -12.22
CA VAL A 93 2.48 11.92 -12.50
C VAL A 93 2.85 11.70 -13.96
N PRO A 94 3.43 10.55 -14.32
CA PRO A 94 3.73 10.23 -15.71
C PRO A 94 2.44 10.08 -16.53
N GLN A 95 2.60 10.22 -17.85
CA GLN A 95 1.52 9.91 -18.79
C GLN A 95 1.35 8.40 -18.93
N ASP A 96 0.12 7.96 -19.14
CA ASP A 96 -0.18 6.54 -19.31
C ASP A 96 0.22 6.01 -20.71
N GLY A 97 0.30 4.69 -20.82
CA GLY A 97 0.50 3.98 -22.08
C GLY A 97 1.90 4.16 -22.67
N SER A 98 1.98 4.38 -23.98
CA SER A 98 3.26 4.46 -24.72
C SER A 98 4.16 5.63 -24.31
N GLU A 99 3.58 6.68 -23.73
CA GLU A 99 4.31 7.87 -23.29
C GLU A 99 4.87 7.74 -21.87
N TYR A 100 4.55 6.66 -21.15
CA TYR A 100 4.96 6.48 -19.75
C TYR A 100 6.47 6.61 -19.56
N ASN A 101 7.26 5.80 -20.26
CA ASN A 101 8.72 5.80 -20.11
C ASN A 101 9.37 7.15 -20.47
N LYS A 102 8.82 7.84 -21.46
CA LYS A 102 9.30 9.15 -21.85
C LYS A 102 9.00 10.18 -20.77
N SER A 103 7.77 10.19 -20.26
CA SER A 103 7.35 11.14 -19.23
C SER A 103 8.05 10.90 -17.88
N ILE A 104 8.34 9.64 -17.49
CA ILE A 104 9.19 9.31 -16.33
C ILE A 104 10.58 9.93 -16.50
N LYS A 105 11.19 9.75 -17.67
CA LYS A 105 12.53 10.28 -17.96
C LYS A 105 12.59 11.81 -17.95
N GLU A 106 11.51 12.45 -18.38
CA GLU A 106 11.41 13.94 -18.35
C GLU A 106 11.09 14.47 -16.93
N MET A 107 10.41 13.67 -16.12
CA MET A 107 9.95 14.07 -14.79
C MET A 107 11.01 13.87 -13.71
N PHE A 108 11.77 12.78 -13.79
CA PHE A 108 12.78 12.41 -12.80
C PHE A 108 14.16 12.94 -13.17
N SER A 109 14.98 13.22 -12.14
CA SER A 109 16.39 13.52 -12.40
C SER A 109 17.11 12.31 -13.01
N ASN A 110 18.19 12.58 -13.74
CA ASN A 110 18.95 11.50 -14.42
C ASN A 110 19.43 10.43 -13.45
N ASP A 111 19.81 10.81 -12.23
CA ASP A 111 20.31 9.88 -11.22
C ASP A 111 19.19 8.98 -10.68
N VAL A 112 18.01 9.55 -10.39
CA VAL A 112 16.83 8.81 -9.97
C VAL A 112 16.37 7.87 -11.09
N TYR A 113 16.30 8.37 -12.32
CA TYR A 113 15.90 7.57 -13.46
C TYR A 113 16.86 6.39 -13.68
N ALA A 114 18.17 6.63 -13.68
CA ALA A 114 19.18 5.59 -13.91
C ALA A 114 19.13 4.49 -12.84
N TYR A 115 18.90 4.87 -11.58
CA TYR A 115 18.90 3.95 -10.45
C TYR A 115 17.62 3.08 -10.41
N TYR A 116 16.44 3.68 -10.60
CA TYR A 116 15.15 3.00 -10.41
C TYR A 116 14.49 2.48 -11.69
N PHE A 117 14.84 3.05 -12.84
CA PHE A 117 14.20 2.75 -14.13
C PHE A 117 15.18 2.39 -15.26
N GLY A 118 16.49 2.43 -15.00
CA GLY A 118 17.54 2.03 -15.96
C GLY A 118 17.60 0.52 -16.16
N ASP A 119 18.47 0.06 -17.07
CA ASP A 119 18.61 -1.35 -17.47
C ASP A 119 18.94 -2.31 -16.29
N ASN A 120 19.38 -1.79 -15.16
CA ASN A 120 19.67 -2.53 -13.93
C ASN A 120 18.66 -2.26 -12.80
N ALA A 121 17.48 -1.74 -13.13
CA ALA A 121 16.46 -1.42 -12.14
C ALA A 121 16.02 -2.67 -11.36
N ASN A 122 16.23 -2.64 -10.06
CA ASN A 122 15.83 -3.71 -9.17
C ASN A 122 14.32 -3.65 -8.92
N ASN A 123 13.65 -4.70 -9.34
CA ASN A 123 12.33 -5.23 -8.96
C ASN A 123 11.31 -4.26 -8.30
N ASN A 124 10.52 -3.58 -9.13
CA ASN A 124 9.37 -2.78 -8.68
C ASN A 124 8.22 -3.63 -8.09
N ASP A 125 8.17 -4.94 -8.35
CA ASP A 125 7.07 -5.81 -7.87
C ASP A 125 7.05 -5.91 -6.34
N SER A 126 8.21 -5.92 -5.68
CA SER A 126 8.29 -5.95 -4.22
C SER A 126 7.80 -4.65 -3.58
N ILE A 127 8.05 -3.51 -4.21
CA ILE A 127 7.59 -2.20 -3.75
C ILE A 127 6.06 -2.12 -3.83
N SER A 128 5.48 -2.55 -4.93
CA SER A 128 4.03 -2.53 -5.15
C SER A 128 3.27 -3.29 -4.07
N LYS A 129 3.72 -4.50 -3.76
CA LYS A 129 3.11 -5.32 -2.69
C LYS A 129 3.25 -4.68 -1.32
N GLU A 130 4.43 -4.16 -1.01
CA GLU A 130 4.68 -3.49 0.27
C GLU A 130 3.78 -2.27 0.46
N LEU A 131 3.59 -1.46 -0.59
CA LEU A 131 2.71 -0.29 -0.55
C LEU A 131 1.25 -0.68 -0.30
N THR A 132 0.75 -1.75 -0.93
CA THR A 132 -0.60 -2.27 -0.66
C THR A 132 -0.77 -2.64 0.82
N ILE A 133 0.17 -3.40 1.36
CA ILE A 133 0.18 -3.80 2.78
C ILE A 133 0.21 -2.58 3.70
N GLN A 134 1.08 -1.61 3.43
CA GLN A 134 1.21 -0.39 4.24
C GLN A 134 -0.05 0.47 4.18
N ALA A 135 -0.71 0.57 3.03
CA ALA A 135 -1.98 1.29 2.88
C ALA A 135 -3.09 0.65 3.72
N ILE A 136 -3.19 -0.68 3.75
CA ILE A 136 -4.13 -1.40 4.62
C ILE A 136 -3.80 -1.16 6.10
N LYS A 137 -2.54 -1.22 6.50
CA LYS A 137 -2.10 -0.92 7.87
C LYS A 137 -2.46 0.50 8.29
N SER A 138 -2.22 1.48 7.42
CA SER A 138 -2.58 2.88 7.64
C SER A 138 -4.10 3.07 7.77
N LEU A 139 -4.87 2.42 6.90
CA LEU A 139 -6.32 2.40 6.92
C LEU A 139 -6.88 1.91 8.27
N VAL A 140 -6.47 0.72 8.70
CA VAL A 140 -6.94 0.09 9.95
C VAL A 140 -6.54 0.92 11.16
N LYS A 141 -5.33 1.47 11.17
CA LYS A 141 -4.84 2.33 12.26
C LYS A 141 -5.65 3.62 12.39
N SER A 142 -6.08 4.19 11.27
CA SER A 142 -6.77 5.48 11.23
C SER A 142 -8.29 5.38 11.42
N ASN A 143 -8.87 4.19 11.25
CA ASN A 143 -10.32 3.98 11.27
C ASN A 143 -10.69 2.90 12.31
N LYS A 144 -11.07 3.36 13.51
CA LYS A 144 -11.37 2.47 14.66
C LYS A 144 -12.64 1.63 14.50
N ASP A 145 -13.49 1.97 13.55
CA ASP A 145 -14.70 1.22 13.19
C ASP A 145 -14.43 0.04 12.25
N ILE A 146 -13.22 -0.08 11.74
CA ILE A 146 -12.77 -1.23 10.96
C ILE A 146 -12.34 -2.36 11.90
N ASP A 147 -13.14 -3.43 11.93
CA ASP A 147 -12.79 -4.68 12.63
C ASP A 147 -12.06 -5.64 11.66
N ILE A 148 -10.75 -5.58 11.69
CA ILE A 148 -9.91 -6.43 10.83
C ILE A 148 -9.99 -7.91 11.19
N ASN A 149 -10.21 -8.26 12.46
CA ASN A 149 -10.39 -9.66 12.87
C ASN A 149 -11.68 -10.24 12.30
N LYS A 150 -12.77 -9.47 12.29
CA LYS A 150 -14.02 -9.86 11.63
C LYS A 150 -13.84 -10.00 10.12
N SER A 151 -13.02 -9.16 9.51
CA SER A 151 -12.68 -9.28 8.08
C SER A 151 -11.96 -10.60 7.80
N ILE A 152 -10.95 -10.96 8.60
CA ILE A 152 -10.22 -12.23 8.51
C ILE A 152 -11.19 -13.41 8.67
N GLU A 153 -12.04 -13.42 9.69
CA GLU A 153 -13.05 -14.48 9.92
C GLU A 153 -13.99 -14.65 8.73
N THR A 154 -14.39 -13.53 8.12
CA THR A 154 -15.29 -13.55 6.96
C THR A 154 -14.59 -14.14 5.74
N LEU A 155 -13.33 -13.77 5.47
CA LEU A 155 -12.54 -14.32 4.38
C LEU A 155 -12.32 -15.83 4.55
N ILE A 156 -11.93 -16.28 5.75
CA ILE A 156 -11.75 -17.71 6.05
C ILE A 156 -13.03 -18.51 5.79
N LYS A 157 -14.19 -18.00 6.23
CA LYS A 157 -15.48 -18.65 5.97
C LYS A 157 -15.81 -18.72 4.47
N ARG A 158 -15.50 -17.67 3.72
CA ARG A 158 -15.68 -17.68 2.27
C ARG A 158 -14.77 -18.69 1.59
N ILE A 159 -13.48 -18.67 1.89
CA ILE A 159 -12.49 -19.63 1.38
C ILE A 159 -12.92 -21.08 1.70
N GLY A 160 -13.35 -21.35 2.93
CA GLY A 160 -13.78 -22.67 3.36
C GLY A 160 -15.05 -23.20 2.68
N ASN A 161 -15.87 -22.31 2.09
CA ASN A 161 -17.10 -22.66 1.40
C ASN A 161 -16.96 -22.73 -0.14
N ILE A 162 -15.80 -22.39 -0.69
CA ILE A 162 -15.55 -22.36 -2.14
C ILE A 162 -14.99 -23.71 -2.58
N ASN A 163 -15.48 -24.25 -3.69
CA ASN A 163 -14.77 -25.31 -4.41
C ASN A 163 -13.49 -24.76 -5.00
N LEU A 164 -12.35 -25.43 -4.77
CA LEU A 164 -10.96 -25.02 -5.09
C LEU A 164 -10.68 -24.61 -6.56
N ILE A 165 -11.70 -24.59 -7.44
CA ILE A 165 -11.59 -24.26 -8.87
C ILE A 165 -12.08 -22.82 -9.14
N ASP A 166 -12.57 -22.11 -8.13
CA ASP A 166 -13.18 -20.80 -8.30
C ASP A 166 -12.12 -19.69 -8.24
N ASN A 167 -12.17 -18.73 -9.17
CA ASN A 167 -11.27 -17.56 -9.19
C ASN A 167 -11.35 -16.75 -7.88
N ASP A 168 -12.49 -16.77 -7.21
CA ASP A 168 -12.74 -16.09 -5.95
C ASP A 168 -11.85 -16.62 -4.81
N TYR A 169 -11.42 -17.90 -4.85
CA TYR A 169 -10.49 -18.44 -3.86
C TYR A 169 -9.19 -17.66 -3.80
N ASN A 170 -8.58 -17.42 -4.95
CA ASN A 170 -7.31 -16.70 -5.04
C ASN A 170 -7.46 -15.25 -4.56
N GLU A 171 -8.56 -14.58 -4.90
CA GLU A 171 -8.84 -13.22 -4.45
C GLU A 171 -8.92 -13.15 -2.93
N TYR A 172 -9.72 -14.00 -2.29
CA TYR A 172 -9.87 -13.99 -0.82
C TYR A 172 -8.59 -14.42 -0.10
N PHE A 173 -7.86 -15.37 -0.67
CA PHE A 173 -6.59 -15.81 -0.11
C PHE A 173 -5.52 -14.73 -0.20
N ASN A 174 -5.43 -14.01 -1.32
CA ASN A 174 -4.52 -12.88 -1.46
C ASN A 174 -4.84 -11.75 -0.48
N LEU A 175 -6.11 -11.44 -0.25
CA LEU A 175 -6.50 -10.47 0.78
C LEU A 175 -6.05 -10.87 2.18
N LEU A 176 -6.09 -12.17 2.54
CA LEU A 176 -5.52 -12.64 3.81
C LEU A 176 -4.01 -12.41 3.89
N ILE A 177 -3.30 -12.57 2.77
CA ILE A 177 -1.85 -12.30 2.70
C ILE A 177 -1.60 -10.80 2.82
N ASP A 178 -2.39 -9.96 2.15
CA ASP A 178 -2.25 -8.50 2.17
C ASP A 178 -2.59 -7.88 3.53
N TYR A 179 -3.38 -8.57 4.37
CA TYR A 179 -3.58 -8.17 5.76
C TYR A 179 -2.35 -8.45 6.65
N ASP A 180 -1.38 -9.21 6.17
CA ASP A 180 -0.03 -9.39 6.69
C ASP A 180 0.01 -9.61 8.23
N GLU A 181 0.56 -8.66 8.98
CA GLU A 181 0.71 -8.79 10.44
C GLU A 181 -0.62 -9.03 11.19
N TYR A 182 -1.75 -8.56 10.65
CA TYR A 182 -3.05 -8.82 11.26
C TYR A 182 -3.43 -10.29 11.13
N THR A 183 -3.20 -10.90 9.96
CA THR A 183 -3.41 -12.34 9.74
C THR A 183 -2.47 -13.17 10.61
N VAL A 184 -1.20 -12.79 10.72
CA VAL A 184 -0.23 -13.44 11.61
C VAL A 184 -0.69 -13.39 13.07
N ARG A 185 -1.07 -12.21 13.58
CA ARG A 185 -1.55 -12.04 14.96
C ARG A 185 -2.84 -12.81 15.23
N TYR A 186 -3.78 -12.80 14.29
CA TYR A 186 -5.01 -13.56 14.38
C TYR A 186 -4.74 -15.08 14.47
N THR A 187 -3.89 -15.61 13.58
CA THR A 187 -3.48 -17.01 13.56
C THR A 187 -2.83 -17.42 14.87
N PHE A 188 -1.88 -16.63 15.37
CA PHE A 188 -1.21 -16.90 16.64
C PHE A 188 -2.17 -16.92 17.83
N ASN A 189 -3.11 -15.97 17.89
CA ASN A 189 -4.13 -15.93 18.95
C ASN A 189 -5.06 -17.15 18.92
N LYS A 190 -5.49 -17.59 17.74
CA LYS A 190 -6.30 -18.81 17.57
C LYS A 190 -5.53 -20.05 18.00
N TYR A 191 -4.27 -20.19 17.59
CA TYR A 191 -3.38 -21.28 17.99
C TYR A 191 -3.20 -21.36 19.51
N LYS A 192 -2.83 -20.22 20.14
CA LYS A 192 -2.62 -20.13 21.58
C LYS A 192 -3.85 -20.54 22.41
N ASN A 193 -5.04 -20.26 21.89
CA ASN A 193 -6.30 -20.56 22.54
C ASN A 193 -6.87 -21.94 22.18
N GLY A 194 -6.13 -22.80 21.44
CA GLY A 194 -6.55 -24.12 21.01
C GLY A 194 -7.77 -24.13 20.09
N LYS A 195 -8.01 -23.04 19.35
CA LYS A 195 -9.20 -22.83 18.52
C LYS A 195 -8.97 -23.03 17.03
N LEU A 196 -7.87 -23.63 16.63
CA LEU A 196 -7.60 -23.95 15.22
C LEU A 196 -8.18 -25.33 14.88
N GLY A 197 -9.40 -25.33 14.34
CA GLY A 197 -10.03 -26.51 13.75
C GLY A 197 -9.89 -26.55 12.22
N GLU A 198 -10.25 -27.67 11.63
CA GLU A 198 -10.36 -27.80 10.17
C GLU A 198 -11.71 -27.20 9.68
N PRO A 199 -11.79 -26.50 8.52
CA PRO A 199 -10.69 -26.21 7.57
C PRO A 199 -9.91 -24.91 7.90
N GLU A 200 -10.34 -24.13 8.90
CA GLU A 200 -9.76 -22.83 9.28
C GLU A 200 -8.25 -22.93 9.52
N GLY A 201 -7.81 -23.96 10.22
CA GLY A 201 -6.41 -24.16 10.55
C GLY A 201 -5.50 -24.31 9.31
N LYS A 202 -5.97 -25.05 8.29
CA LYS A 202 -5.21 -25.19 7.03
C LYS A 202 -5.12 -23.89 6.24
N ILE A 203 -6.21 -23.15 6.15
CA ILE A 203 -6.26 -21.86 5.44
C ILE A 203 -5.26 -20.89 6.11
N LEU A 204 -5.33 -20.74 7.42
CA LEU A 204 -4.45 -19.87 8.17
C LEU A 204 -2.98 -20.30 8.13
N GLN A 205 -2.70 -21.59 8.19
CA GLN A 205 -1.35 -22.12 8.06
C GLN A 205 -0.76 -21.78 6.68
N SER A 206 -1.54 -21.96 5.61
CA SER A 206 -1.10 -21.65 4.25
C SER A 206 -0.84 -20.15 4.08
N ALA A 207 -1.73 -19.27 4.58
CA ALA A 207 -1.54 -17.83 4.54
C ALA A 207 -0.31 -17.38 5.34
N PHE A 208 -0.12 -17.93 6.55
CA PHE A 208 1.04 -17.66 7.39
C PHE A 208 2.35 -18.06 6.69
N SER A 209 2.39 -19.29 6.10
CA SER A 209 3.58 -19.75 5.37
C SER A 209 3.93 -18.82 4.21
N LYS A 210 2.93 -18.34 3.47
CA LYS A 210 3.14 -17.43 2.35
C LYS A 210 3.67 -16.07 2.80
N ILE A 211 3.12 -15.51 3.87
CA ILE A 211 3.61 -14.25 4.46
C ILE A 211 5.06 -14.40 4.93
N ALA A 212 5.39 -15.53 5.60
CA ALA A 212 6.74 -15.79 6.08
C ALA A 212 7.76 -15.99 4.95
N GLU A 213 7.37 -16.63 3.83
CA GLU A 213 8.20 -16.74 2.63
C GLU A 213 8.52 -15.36 2.04
N ASP A 214 7.51 -14.51 1.91
CA ASP A 214 7.67 -13.16 1.36
C ASP A 214 8.60 -12.30 2.23
N GLU A 215 8.50 -12.40 3.56
CA GLU A 215 9.39 -11.70 4.50
C GLU A 215 10.83 -12.25 4.45
N TYR A 216 11.00 -13.58 4.30
CA TYR A 216 12.32 -14.17 4.14
C TYR A 216 13.02 -13.71 2.85
N VAL A 217 12.29 -13.67 1.74
CA VAL A 217 12.81 -13.18 0.45
C VAL A 217 13.25 -11.71 0.56
N LYS A 218 12.45 -10.86 1.19
CA LYS A 218 12.82 -9.43 1.45
C LYS A 218 14.09 -9.31 2.28
N ALA A 219 14.21 -10.09 3.37
CA ALA A 219 15.38 -10.06 4.24
C ALA A 219 16.67 -10.57 3.57
N SER A 220 16.55 -11.44 2.56
CA SER A 220 17.68 -12.00 1.82
C SER A 220 18.16 -11.11 0.68
N ALA A 221 17.34 -10.12 0.26
CA ALA A 221 17.64 -9.18 -0.81
C ALA A 221 18.32 -7.87 -0.35
N ASN A 222 18.40 -7.64 0.97
CA ASN A 222 19.04 -6.50 1.62
C ASN A 222 20.41 -6.93 2.21
#